data_aab25b21943f1f65d25fc508cd224d70
#
_entry.id   aab25b21943f1f65d25fc508cd224d70
#
_cell.length_a   1.000
_cell.length_b   1.000
_cell.length_c   1.000
_cell.angle_alpha   90.00
_cell.angle_beta   90.00
_cell.angle_gamma   90.00
#
_symmetry.space_group_name_H-M   'P 1'
#
loop_
_entity.id
_entity.type
_entity.pdbx_description
1 polymer ?
#
loop_
_entity_poly.entity_id
_entity_poly.type
_entity_poly.pdbx_seq_one_letter_code
_entity_poly.pdbx_strand_id
1 'polypeptide(L)'
;MLYSRLSRTLVFSCLTLGISAPVTGTALAEGAAPAVAPAPGEFSFRRVQVSPAHSGPRITVQIDPEEQARMLAVAPKVAPVIVPRAPGGQAPASGYAWFWDAVSPKLEDKSGRFLSAVAALNSPVEGRSVRAPRMQFLQDIASAHGAQILRASVGTNVSPALALAVIAVESAGRVEAVSSAGAQGLMQLIPATAERFGVSDAFDTAQNIRGGVQYLDWLLTHFDNDVVLALAGYNAGEGAVRRNNGVPPFAETRDYVPKVLAAWLVARGLCATVPELPTDGCVFKIGQAG
;
A
#
# COMPACT_ATOMS: atom_id res chain seq x y z
N MET A 1 10.37 -66.01 3.12
CA MET A 1 11.47 -65.62 4.02
C MET A 1 11.10 -64.24 4.55
N LEU A 2 10.38 -64.14 5.59
CA LEU A 2 10.60 -64.10 7.05
C LEU A 2 11.82 -63.23 7.43
N TYR A 3 11.51 -62.12 8.09
CA TYR A 3 12.05 -61.58 9.34
C TYR A 3 11.51 -60.17 9.48
N SER A 4 10.69 -59.83 10.41
CA SER A 4 10.71 -59.84 11.88
C SER A 4 10.86 -58.42 12.46
N ARG A 5 9.81 -58.07 13.17
CA ARG A 5 9.56 -56.95 14.09
C ARG A 5 10.70 -56.62 15.03
N LEU A 6 10.76 -55.37 15.49
CA LEU A 6 11.01 -55.06 16.90
C LEU A 6 10.45 -53.67 17.28
N SER A 7 9.38 -53.67 18.05
CA SER A 7 8.89 -52.61 18.91
C SER A 7 9.87 -52.37 20.06
N ARG A 8 10.12 -51.11 20.42
CA ARG A 8 10.67 -50.76 21.75
C ARG A 8 9.82 -49.65 22.36
N THR A 9 8.96 -50.07 23.25
CA THR A 9 8.25 -49.31 24.27
C THR A 9 9.25 -48.94 25.37
N LEU A 10 9.39 -47.68 25.72
CA LEU A 10 10.11 -47.21 26.91
C LEU A 10 9.10 -46.55 27.83
N VAL A 11 8.81 -47.27 28.92
CA VAL A 11 8.06 -46.86 30.12
C VAL A 11 9.05 -46.10 31.00
N PHE A 12 8.76 -44.85 31.37
CA PHE A 12 9.45 -44.19 32.47
C PHE A 12 8.51 -43.96 33.63
N SER A 13 8.94 -44.56 34.72
CA SER A 13 8.30 -44.66 36.02
C SER A 13 8.40 -43.34 36.79
N CYS A 14 7.28 -42.91 37.38
CA CYS A 14 7.21 -41.83 38.34
C CYS A 14 7.85 -42.22 39.67
N LEU A 15 8.72 -41.38 40.19
CA LEU A 15 9.20 -41.46 41.58
C LEU A 15 8.79 -40.16 42.28
N THR A 16 7.82 -40.30 43.19
CA THR A 16 7.37 -39.25 44.12
C THR A 16 8.28 -39.26 45.36
N LEU A 17 8.92 -38.15 45.66
CA LEU A 17 9.51 -37.87 46.98
C LEU A 17 8.76 -36.74 47.63
N GLY A 18 8.05 -37.07 48.69
CA GLY A 18 7.46 -36.12 49.61
C GLY A 18 8.52 -35.58 50.58
N ILE A 19 8.52 -34.29 50.78
CA ILE A 19 9.20 -33.65 51.90
C ILE A 19 8.19 -32.72 52.60
N SER A 20 7.80 -33.09 53.80
CA SER A 20 7.05 -32.29 54.74
C SER A 20 8.03 -31.45 55.56
N ALA A 21 7.74 -30.18 55.80
CA ALA A 21 8.28 -29.40 56.90
C ALA A 21 7.52 -28.07 57.07
N PRO A 22 7.62 -27.37 58.20
CA PRO A 22 6.45 -27.08 59.02
C PRO A 22 5.97 -25.62 58.94
N VAL A 23 4.74 -25.44 59.40
CA VAL A 23 4.05 -24.16 59.59
C VAL A 23 4.67 -23.42 60.79
N THR A 24 5.07 -22.19 60.55
CA THR A 24 5.15 -21.18 61.62
C THR A 24 4.67 -19.84 61.10
N GLY A 25 3.57 -19.36 61.57
CA GLY A 25 3.37 -18.13 62.36
C GLY A 25 3.24 -16.85 61.55
N THR A 26 1.97 -16.46 61.32
CA THR A 26 1.41 -15.10 61.51
C THR A 26 2.22 -13.88 61.15
N ALA A 27 1.74 -13.14 60.13
CA ALA A 27 1.58 -11.70 60.16
C ALA A 27 0.41 -11.28 59.30
N LEU A 28 -0.62 -10.74 59.91
CA LEU A 28 -1.70 -10.02 59.25
C LEU A 28 -1.14 -8.78 58.61
N ALA A 29 -1.16 -8.69 57.31
CA ALA A 29 -1.01 -7.45 56.56
C ALA A 29 -2.36 -7.08 55.98
N GLU A 30 -2.83 -6.01 56.49
CA GLU A 30 -4.03 -5.24 56.20
C GLU A 30 -4.27 -5.04 54.71
N GLY A 31 -5.53 -5.20 54.30
CA GLY A 31 -5.97 -5.19 52.93
C GLY A 31 -5.68 -3.88 52.22
N ALA A 32 -5.02 -3.99 51.08
CA ALA A 32 -5.10 -2.98 50.04
C ALA A 32 -6.29 -3.34 49.12
N ALA A 33 -7.33 -2.54 49.19
CA ALA A 33 -8.47 -2.60 48.28
C ALA A 33 -8.00 -2.39 46.84
N PRO A 34 -8.58 -3.09 45.86
CA PRO A 34 -8.28 -2.85 44.45
C PRO A 34 -8.67 -1.42 44.08
N ALA A 35 -7.73 -0.69 43.48
CA ALA A 35 -7.96 0.65 42.96
C ALA A 35 -9.07 0.59 41.90
N VAL A 36 -10.22 1.19 42.24
CA VAL A 36 -11.32 1.42 41.32
C VAL A 36 -10.82 2.39 40.25
N ALA A 37 -10.86 1.98 38.99
CA ALA A 37 -10.60 2.86 37.85
C ALA A 37 -11.57 4.05 37.93
N PRO A 38 -11.12 5.30 37.67
CA PRO A 38 -12.00 6.44 37.66
C PRO A 38 -13.04 6.30 36.57
N ALA A 39 -14.30 6.52 36.94
CA ALA A 39 -15.44 6.58 36.04
C ALA A 39 -15.19 7.63 34.93
N PRO A 40 -15.67 7.42 33.70
CA PRO A 40 -15.57 8.42 32.64
C PRO A 40 -16.19 9.73 33.11
N GLY A 41 -15.40 10.81 33.10
CA GLY A 41 -15.87 12.12 33.53
C GLY A 41 -17.09 12.56 32.70
N GLU A 42 -18.15 12.97 33.39
CA GLU A 42 -19.30 13.64 32.78
C GLU A 42 -18.80 14.84 31.99
N PHE A 43 -19.05 14.84 30.68
CA PHE A 43 -18.84 16.00 29.82
C PHE A 43 -19.89 17.07 30.18
N SER A 44 -19.53 18.05 30.98
CA SER A 44 -20.35 19.22 31.23
C SER A 44 -20.13 20.26 30.13
N PHE A 45 -21.10 20.43 29.25
CA PHE A 45 -21.09 21.52 28.29
C PHE A 45 -21.36 22.83 29.00
N ARG A 46 -20.36 23.66 29.16
CA ARG A 46 -20.53 25.02 29.67
C ARG A 46 -20.88 25.93 28.48
N ARG A 47 -22.13 26.34 28.41
CA ARG A 47 -22.60 27.34 27.44
C ARG A 47 -21.91 28.67 27.75
N VAL A 48 -20.95 29.09 26.94
CA VAL A 48 -20.33 30.42 27.02
C VAL A 48 -21.30 31.41 26.36
N GLN A 49 -21.91 32.29 27.13
CA GLN A 49 -22.61 33.44 26.58
C GLN A 49 -21.58 34.44 26.08
N VAL A 50 -21.54 34.62 24.76
CA VAL A 50 -20.75 35.68 24.14
C VAL A 50 -21.52 36.99 24.27
N SER A 51 -20.98 37.96 25.01
CA SER A 51 -21.54 39.29 25.12
C SER A 51 -21.63 39.99 23.76
N PRO A 52 -22.73 40.72 23.48
CA PRO A 52 -22.94 41.38 22.20
C PRO A 52 -22.26 42.74 22.13
N ALA A 53 -20.93 42.76 22.08
CA ALA A 53 -20.21 44.01 21.82
C ALA A 53 -18.80 43.70 21.24
N HIS A 54 -18.76 43.39 19.95
CA HIS A 54 -17.58 43.65 19.11
C HIS A 54 -18.06 43.90 17.69
N SER A 55 -17.98 45.18 17.31
CA SER A 55 -18.16 45.66 15.93
C SER A 55 -16.90 45.33 15.12
N GLY A 56 -16.77 44.08 14.69
CA GLY A 56 -15.81 43.62 13.69
C GLY A 56 -16.56 42.94 12.54
N PRO A 57 -15.99 42.87 11.33
CA PRO A 57 -16.65 42.20 10.22
C PRO A 57 -16.92 40.75 10.59
N ARG A 58 -18.18 40.39 10.69
CA ARG A 58 -18.63 39.01 10.88
C ARG A 58 -18.31 38.27 9.57
N ILE A 59 -17.48 37.22 9.66
CA ILE A 59 -17.34 36.27 8.58
C ILE A 59 -18.64 35.47 8.54
N THR A 60 -19.61 35.94 7.78
CA THR A 60 -20.79 35.15 7.41
C THR A 60 -20.45 34.40 6.12
N VAL A 61 -19.70 33.31 6.25
CA VAL A 61 -19.65 32.32 5.19
C VAL A 61 -20.91 31.48 5.36
N GLN A 62 -21.97 31.94 4.77
CA GLN A 62 -23.17 31.15 4.58
C GLN A 62 -22.93 30.34 3.33
N ILE A 63 -22.66 29.03 3.51
CA ILE A 63 -22.55 28.08 2.39
C ILE A 63 -23.96 27.96 1.84
N ASP A 64 -24.20 28.56 0.68
CA ASP A 64 -25.47 28.42 -0.06
C ASP A 64 -25.49 26.99 -0.66
N PRO A 65 -26.44 26.14 -0.23
CA PRO A 65 -26.52 24.76 -0.73
C PRO A 65 -26.73 24.69 -2.25
N GLU A 66 -27.39 25.71 -2.84
CA GLU A 66 -27.61 25.76 -4.29
C GLU A 66 -26.33 26.16 -5.04
N GLU A 67 -25.53 27.06 -4.47
CA GLU A 67 -24.24 27.44 -5.03
C GLU A 67 -23.25 26.28 -4.92
N GLN A 68 -23.23 25.56 -3.83
CA GLN A 68 -22.44 24.34 -3.66
C GLN A 68 -22.89 23.24 -4.64
N ALA A 69 -24.17 23.03 -4.83
CA ALA A 69 -24.72 22.10 -5.82
C ALA A 69 -24.34 22.52 -7.26
N ARG A 70 -24.33 23.84 -7.54
CA ARG A 70 -23.93 24.39 -8.83
C ARG A 70 -22.45 24.25 -9.09
N MET A 71 -21.59 24.45 -8.09
CA MET A 71 -20.14 24.21 -8.16
C MET A 71 -19.83 22.72 -8.33
N LEU A 72 -20.57 21.84 -7.69
CA LEU A 72 -20.45 20.39 -7.87
C LEU A 72 -21.00 19.91 -9.23
N ALA A 73 -22.00 20.60 -9.78
CA ALA A 73 -22.55 20.31 -11.11
C ALA A 73 -21.66 20.80 -12.26
N VAL A 74 -20.78 21.77 -12.01
CA VAL A 74 -19.80 22.33 -12.96
C VAL A 74 -18.41 21.67 -12.79
N ALA A 75 -18.31 20.58 -12.03
CA ALA A 75 -17.13 19.74 -12.18
C ALA A 75 -17.02 19.37 -13.66
N PRO A 76 -15.96 19.79 -14.38
CA PRO A 76 -15.82 19.43 -15.77
C PRO A 76 -15.86 17.90 -15.82
N LYS A 77 -16.83 17.35 -16.51
CA LYS A 77 -16.73 16.00 -17.05
C LYS A 77 -15.53 16.07 -17.99
N VAL A 78 -14.34 15.89 -17.45
CA VAL A 78 -13.20 15.51 -18.25
C VAL A 78 -13.59 14.13 -18.76
N ALA A 79 -14.22 14.14 -19.93
CA ALA A 79 -14.36 12.93 -20.70
C ALA A 79 -12.94 12.37 -20.79
N PRO A 80 -12.72 11.08 -20.51
CA PRO A 80 -11.43 10.48 -20.77
C PRO A 80 -11.06 10.91 -22.17
N VAL A 81 -9.88 11.52 -22.33
CA VAL A 81 -9.33 11.80 -23.66
C VAL A 81 -9.12 10.43 -24.26
N ILE A 82 -10.13 9.96 -24.97
CA ILE A 82 -10.01 8.81 -25.86
C ILE A 82 -9.15 9.35 -26.99
N VAL A 83 -7.84 9.14 -26.91
CA VAL A 83 -6.97 9.30 -28.05
C VAL A 83 -7.59 8.40 -29.13
N PRO A 84 -8.06 8.95 -30.26
CA PRO A 84 -8.67 8.14 -31.30
C PRO A 84 -7.60 7.15 -31.79
N ARG A 85 -7.76 5.90 -31.42
CA ARG A 85 -6.94 4.82 -31.96
C ARG A 85 -7.30 4.70 -33.43
N ALA A 86 -6.29 4.80 -34.31
CA ALA A 86 -6.47 4.56 -35.71
C ALA A 86 -7.21 3.23 -35.93
N PRO A 87 -8.25 3.20 -36.81
CA PRO A 87 -8.99 1.98 -37.06
C PRO A 87 -8.06 0.97 -37.75
N GLY A 88 -7.84 -0.18 -37.14
CA GLY A 88 -7.22 -1.34 -37.82
C GLY A 88 -5.94 -1.92 -37.21
N GLY A 89 -5.35 -1.31 -36.19
CA GLY A 89 -4.21 -1.93 -35.48
C GLY A 89 -4.69 -2.82 -34.31
N GLN A 90 -4.42 -4.12 -34.34
CA GLN A 90 -4.52 -4.94 -33.12
C GLN A 90 -3.67 -4.30 -32.04
N ALA A 91 -4.23 -4.14 -30.82
CA ALA A 91 -3.45 -3.69 -29.68
C ALA A 91 -2.24 -4.62 -29.53
N PRO A 92 -1.02 -4.10 -29.30
CA PRO A 92 0.10 -4.96 -29.00
C PRO A 92 -0.31 -5.88 -27.85
N ALA A 93 -0.08 -7.19 -28.00
CA ALA A 93 -0.35 -8.15 -26.96
C ALA A 93 0.58 -7.85 -25.78
N SER A 94 0.10 -8.03 -24.53
CA SER A 94 0.95 -7.98 -23.35
C SER A 94 2.14 -8.94 -23.51
N GLY A 95 3.34 -8.47 -23.19
CA GLY A 95 4.54 -9.30 -23.16
C GLY A 95 4.51 -10.36 -22.04
N TYR A 96 3.57 -10.23 -21.09
CA TYR A 96 3.43 -11.10 -19.93
C TYR A 96 2.08 -11.81 -19.86
N ALA A 97 1.52 -12.22 -21.02
CA ALA A 97 0.25 -12.96 -21.07
C ALA A 97 0.27 -14.20 -20.15
N TRP A 98 1.39 -14.92 -20.12
CA TRP A 98 1.60 -16.07 -19.25
C TRP A 98 1.40 -15.79 -17.74
N PHE A 99 1.68 -14.56 -17.29
CA PHE A 99 1.45 -14.15 -15.90
C PHE A 99 -0.05 -14.18 -15.57
N TRP A 100 -0.87 -13.74 -16.51
CA TRP A 100 -2.32 -13.69 -16.35
C TRP A 100 -3.01 -15.04 -16.53
N ASP A 101 -2.30 -16.06 -17.03
CA ASP A 101 -2.76 -17.46 -16.98
C ASP A 101 -2.68 -18.03 -15.56
N ALA A 102 -1.70 -17.57 -14.77
CA ALA A 102 -1.48 -17.99 -13.38
C ALA A 102 -2.19 -17.07 -12.36
N VAL A 103 -2.44 -15.80 -12.71
CA VAL A 103 -2.99 -14.76 -11.85
C VAL A 103 -4.30 -14.26 -12.40
N SER A 104 -5.40 -14.56 -11.72
CA SER A 104 -6.71 -14.12 -12.19
C SER A 104 -6.82 -12.60 -12.28
N PRO A 105 -7.22 -12.04 -13.44
CA PRO A 105 -7.46 -10.61 -13.56
C PRO A 105 -8.82 -10.17 -13.03
N LYS A 106 -9.73 -11.08 -12.67
CA LYS A 106 -11.11 -10.76 -12.33
C LYS A 106 -11.25 -10.10 -10.98
N LEU A 107 -12.17 -9.15 -10.84
CA LEU A 107 -12.44 -8.43 -9.60
C LEU A 107 -12.90 -9.35 -8.46
N GLU A 108 -13.65 -10.39 -8.77
CA GLU A 108 -14.25 -11.32 -7.80
C GLU A 108 -13.26 -12.32 -7.20
N ASP A 109 -12.18 -12.66 -7.91
CA ASP A 109 -11.21 -13.69 -7.51
C ASP A 109 -10.15 -13.10 -6.56
N LYS A 110 -10.55 -12.75 -5.34
CA LYS A 110 -9.67 -12.05 -4.38
C LYS A 110 -8.68 -12.95 -3.65
N SER A 111 -9.04 -14.22 -3.41
CA SER A 111 -8.27 -15.11 -2.54
C SER A 111 -6.94 -15.54 -3.15
N GLY A 112 -5.83 -15.26 -2.44
CA GLY A 112 -4.51 -15.75 -2.81
C GLY A 112 -3.88 -15.12 -4.05
N ARG A 113 -4.49 -14.11 -4.67
CA ARG A 113 -4.00 -13.50 -5.92
C ARG A 113 -2.57 -12.99 -5.80
N PHE A 114 -2.23 -12.31 -4.71
CA PHE A 114 -0.87 -11.84 -4.47
C PHE A 114 0.13 -12.99 -4.38
N LEU A 115 -0.21 -14.05 -3.65
CA LEU A 115 0.66 -15.23 -3.53
C LEU A 115 0.85 -15.94 -4.87
N SER A 116 -0.22 -16.05 -5.66
CA SER A 116 -0.14 -16.57 -7.04
C SER A 116 0.76 -15.70 -7.92
N ALA A 117 0.68 -14.37 -7.79
CA ALA A 117 1.53 -13.45 -8.52
C ALA A 117 3.02 -13.60 -8.14
N VAL A 118 3.32 -13.71 -6.84
CA VAL A 118 4.69 -13.96 -6.36
C VAL A 118 5.21 -15.32 -6.84
N ALA A 119 4.38 -16.36 -6.77
CA ALA A 119 4.73 -17.70 -7.25
C ALA A 119 5.03 -17.67 -8.77
N ALA A 120 4.19 -17.03 -9.56
CA ALA A 120 4.39 -16.89 -11.00
C ALA A 120 5.70 -16.16 -11.34
N LEU A 121 6.03 -15.08 -10.61
CA LEU A 121 7.26 -14.30 -10.83
C LEU A 121 8.53 -15.05 -10.41
N ASN A 122 8.44 -15.94 -9.42
CA ASN A 122 9.56 -16.73 -8.92
C ASN A 122 9.72 -18.09 -9.65
N SER A 123 8.78 -18.47 -10.51
CA SER A 123 8.85 -19.75 -11.22
C SER A 123 9.75 -19.62 -12.46
N PRO A 124 10.90 -20.30 -12.50
CA PRO A 124 11.79 -20.26 -13.64
C PRO A 124 11.22 -21.14 -14.77
N VAL A 125 10.42 -20.57 -15.63
CA VAL A 125 10.00 -21.21 -16.88
C VAL A 125 10.78 -20.56 -18.02
N GLU A 126 11.41 -21.35 -18.83
CA GLU A 126 12.20 -20.87 -19.97
C GLU A 126 11.35 -19.95 -20.87
N GLY A 127 11.87 -18.76 -21.19
CA GLY A 127 11.16 -17.74 -21.96
C GLY A 127 10.08 -16.97 -21.17
N ARG A 128 9.85 -17.26 -19.89
CA ARG A 128 8.82 -16.64 -19.05
C ARG A 128 9.44 -15.93 -17.86
N SER A 129 9.93 -14.72 -18.06
CA SER A 129 10.46 -13.90 -16.99
C SER A 129 10.05 -12.45 -17.13
N VAL A 130 9.81 -11.78 -16.00
CA VAL A 130 9.65 -10.33 -15.95
C VAL A 130 11.02 -9.74 -15.59
N ARG A 131 11.49 -8.80 -16.41
CA ARG A 131 12.76 -8.14 -16.14
C ARG A 131 12.62 -7.23 -14.91
N ALA A 132 13.15 -7.68 -13.79
CA ALA A 132 13.25 -6.88 -12.57
C ALA A 132 14.40 -5.87 -12.68
N PRO A 133 14.30 -4.70 -12.01
CA PRO A 133 15.42 -3.76 -11.90
C PRO A 133 16.56 -4.38 -11.08
N ARG A 134 17.78 -3.89 -11.32
CA ARG A 134 18.94 -4.29 -10.52
C ARG A 134 18.83 -3.70 -9.10
N MET A 135 19.31 -4.44 -8.10
CA MET A 135 19.33 -3.99 -6.69
C MET A 135 20.01 -2.62 -6.54
N GLN A 136 21.18 -2.41 -7.18
CA GLN A 136 21.89 -1.13 -7.13
C GLN A 136 21.05 0.03 -7.63
N PHE A 137 20.33 -0.15 -8.72
CA PHE A 137 19.44 0.89 -9.25
C PHE A 137 18.34 1.31 -8.26
N LEU A 138 17.74 0.33 -7.56
CA LEU A 138 16.76 0.61 -6.51
C LEU A 138 17.41 1.25 -5.29
N GLN A 139 18.63 0.86 -4.95
CA GLN A 139 19.40 1.46 -3.86
C GLN A 139 19.73 2.93 -4.15
N ASP A 140 20.08 3.27 -5.38
CA ASP A 140 20.34 4.66 -5.79
C ASP A 140 19.08 5.53 -5.62
N ILE A 141 17.91 5.03 -6.05
CA ILE A 141 16.62 5.73 -5.83
C ILE A 141 16.30 5.84 -4.34
N ALA A 142 16.49 4.75 -3.57
CA ALA A 142 16.25 4.75 -2.13
C ALA A 142 17.21 5.70 -1.39
N SER A 143 18.45 5.82 -1.83
CA SER A 143 19.43 6.76 -1.27
C SER A 143 19.02 8.22 -1.51
N ALA A 144 18.50 8.52 -2.70
CA ALA A 144 18.05 9.86 -3.05
C ALA A 144 16.72 10.25 -2.39
N HIS A 145 15.76 9.33 -2.31
CA HIS A 145 14.36 9.63 -1.98
C HIS A 145 13.80 8.84 -0.79
N GLY A 146 14.57 7.94 -0.18
CA GLY A 146 14.10 7.01 0.86
C GLY A 146 13.50 7.70 2.08
N ALA A 147 14.05 8.85 2.49
CA ALA A 147 13.51 9.63 3.60
C ALA A 147 12.11 10.19 3.30
N GLN A 148 11.88 10.66 2.06
CA GLN A 148 10.57 11.15 1.61
C GLN A 148 9.58 10.00 1.47
N ILE A 149 10.01 8.86 0.90
CA ILE A 149 9.20 7.64 0.78
C ILE A 149 8.76 7.16 2.16
N LEU A 150 9.69 7.06 3.12
CA LEU A 150 9.39 6.62 4.47
C LEU A 150 8.36 7.55 5.13
N ARG A 151 8.58 8.87 5.07
CA ARG A 151 7.63 9.85 5.65
C ARG A 151 6.24 9.75 5.03
N ALA A 152 6.16 9.59 3.71
CA ALA A 152 4.89 9.48 3.01
C ALA A 152 4.13 8.18 3.34
N SER A 153 4.85 7.10 3.65
CA SER A 153 4.27 5.79 3.96
C SER A 153 3.79 5.65 5.41
N VAL A 154 4.20 6.54 6.31
CA VAL A 154 3.75 6.49 7.72
C VAL A 154 2.23 6.68 7.79
N GLY A 155 1.55 5.73 8.46
CA GLY A 155 0.10 5.78 8.63
C GLY A 155 -0.72 5.36 7.41
N THR A 156 -0.07 4.80 6.38
CA THR A 156 -0.72 4.24 5.19
C THR A 156 -0.53 2.71 5.12
N ASN A 157 -1.29 2.05 4.25
CA ASN A 157 -1.11 0.63 3.91
C ASN A 157 -0.05 0.41 2.82
N VAL A 158 0.73 1.42 2.49
CA VAL A 158 1.76 1.36 1.45
C VAL A 158 3.13 1.14 2.08
N SER A 159 3.73 -0.02 1.84
CA SER A 159 5.12 -0.26 2.22
C SER A 159 6.05 0.71 1.50
N PRO A 160 7.08 1.27 2.16
CA PRO A 160 8.15 1.98 1.47
C PRO A 160 8.77 1.21 0.31
N ALA A 161 8.88 -0.12 0.42
CA ALA A 161 9.36 -0.96 -0.68
C ALA A 161 8.41 -0.97 -1.89
N LEU A 162 7.08 -0.92 -1.66
CA LEU A 162 6.11 -0.80 -2.75
C LEU A 162 6.18 0.56 -3.42
N ALA A 163 6.24 1.64 -2.65
CA ALA A 163 6.42 2.98 -3.19
C ALA A 163 7.70 3.12 -4.03
N LEU A 164 8.81 2.55 -3.55
CA LEU A 164 10.07 2.50 -4.30
C LEU A 164 9.93 1.73 -5.61
N ALA A 165 9.23 0.59 -5.60
CA ALA A 165 8.99 -0.20 -6.80
C ALA A 165 8.15 0.56 -7.84
N VAL A 166 7.11 1.28 -7.39
CA VAL A 166 6.30 2.15 -8.25
C VAL A 166 7.18 3.24 -8.88
N ILE A 167 7.96 3.99 -8.08
CA ILE A 167 8.87 5.02 -8.58
C ILE A 167 9.85 4.47 -9.63
N ALA A 168 10.40 3.30 -9.38
CA ALA A 168 11.34 2.67 -10.30
C ALA A 168 10.72 2.34 -11.66
N VAL A 169 9.45 1.93 -11.69
CA VAL A 169 8.74 1.59 -12.93
C VAL A 169 8.18 2.82 -13.62
N GLU A 170 7.66 3.80 -12.87
CA GLU A 170 7.03 5.01 -13.40
C GLU A 170 8.03 5.98 -14.04
N SER A 171 9.04 6.35 -13.31
CA SER A 171 9.98 7.41 -13.74
C SER A 171 11.43 6.96 -13.84
N ALA A 172 11.73 5.74 -13.38
CA ALA A 172 13.11 5.32 -13.15
C ALA A 172 13.87 6.25 -12.18
N GLY A 173 13.17 6.86 -11.21
CA GLY A 173 13.72 7.81 -10.25
C GLY A 173 13.97 9.22 -10.78
N ARG A 174 13.47 9.57 -11.98
CA ARG A 174 13.64 10.90 -12.56
C ARG A 174 12.56 11.86 -12.05
N VAL A 175 12.99 12.92 -11.36
CA VAL A 175 12.10 13.94 -10.78
C VAL A 175 11.32 14.69 -11.86
N GLU A 176 11.97 15.02 -12.98
CA GLU A 176 11.37 15.81 -14.07
C GLU A 176 10.76 14.94 -15.18
N ALA A 177 10.41 13.67 -14.87
CA ALA A 177 9.79 12.80 -15.87
C ALA A 177 8.42 13.31 -16.27
N VAL A 178 8.16 13.34 -17.58
CA VAL A 178 6.85 13.66 -18.16
C VAL A 178 6.51 12.59 -19.18
N SER A 179 5.33 11.96 -19.05
CA SER A 179 4.85 10.98 -20.02
C SER A 179 4.12 11.65 -21.20
N SER A 180 3.92 10.91 -22.28
CA SER A 180 3.09 11.36 -23.42
C SER A 180 1.64 11.65 -23.04
N ALA A 181 1.15 11.06 -21.95
CA ALA A 181 -0.19 11.31 -21.40
C ALA A 181 -0.22 12.47 -20.39
N GLY A 182 0.91 13.16 -20.18
CA GLY A 182 0.99 14.29 -19.25
C GLY A 182 1.14 13.92 -17.78
N ALA A 183 1.46 12.67 -17.47
CA ALA A 183 1.81 12.26 -16.10
C ALA A 183 3.20 12.81 -15.73
N GLN A 184 3.39 13.26 -14.49
CA GLN A 184 4.53 14.05 -14.06
C GLN A 184 5.19 13.53 -12.80
N GLY A 185 6.50 13.71 -12.72
CA GLY A 185 7.31 13.49 -11.54
C GLY A 185 7.63 12.02 -11.24
N LEU A 186 8.16 11.78 -10.05
CA LEU A 186 8.66 10.46 -9.62
C LEU A 186 7.62 9.34 -9.69
N MET A 187 6.40 9.63 -9.26
CA MET A 187 5.28 8.66 -9.22
C MET A 187 4.27 8.88 -10.38
N GLN A 188 4.63 9.68 -11.38
CA GLN A 188 3.86 9.88 -12.62
C GLN A 188 2.39 10.20 -12.36
N LEU A 189 2.13 11.27 -11.61
CA LEU A 189 0.76 11.72 -11.36
C LEU A 189 0.23 12.52 -12.54
N ILE A 190 -0.93 12.14 -13.07
CA ILE A 190 -1.66 12.99 -14.01
C ILE A 190 -2.24 14.19 -13.26
N PRO A 191 -2.42 15.37 -13.91
CA PRO A 191 -2.84 16.60 -13.25
C PRO A 191 -4.10 16.44 -12.36
N ALA A 192 -5.11 15.75 -12.84
CA ALA A 192 -6.34 15.51 -12.05
C ALA A 192 -6.10 14.67 -10.79
N THR A 193 -5.17 13.69 -10.84
CA THR A 193 -4.79 12.91 -9.66
C THR A 193 -3.92 13.74 -8.72
N ALA A 194 -3.00 14.53 -9.24
CA ALA A 194 -2.19 15.45 -8.45
C ALA A 194 -3.06 16.42 -7.65
N GLU A 195 -4.02 17.08 -8.30
CA GLU A 195 -4.99 17.96 -7.67
C GLU A 195 -5.82 17.24 -6.59
N ARG A 196 -6.36 16.06 -6.89
CA ARG A 196 -7.16 15.24 -5.97
C ARG A 196 -6.41 14.91 -4.67
N PHE A 197 -5.09 14.73 -4.73
CA PHE A 197 -4.24 14.39 -3.58
C PHE A 197 -3.39 15.57 -3.09
N GLY A 198 -3.78 16.80 -3.42
CA GLY A 198 -3.20 18.03 -2.88
C GLY A 198 -1.74 18.25 -3.29
N VAL A 199 -1.39 17.85 -4.50
CA VAL A 199 -0.08 18.11 -5.13
C VAL A 199 -0.21 19.34 -6.00
N SER A 200 0.39 20.45 -5.58
CA SER A 200 0.39 21.73 -6.32
C SER A 200 1.57 21.83 -7.30
N ASP A 201 2.66 21.15 -7.00
CA ASP A 201 3.83 21.02 -7.86
C ASP A 201 4.22 19.54 -7.98
N ALA A 202 3.97 18.96 -9.16
CA ALA A 202 4.25 17.54 -9.41
C ALA A 202 5.76 17.26 -9.58
N PHE A 203 6.60 18.27 -9.70
CA PHE A 203 8.06 18.13 -9.75
C PHE A 203 8.71 18.35 -8.38
N ASP A 204 7.96 18.86 -7.38
CA ASP A 204 8.40 18.80 -6.00
C ASP A 204 8.39 17.35 -5.50
N THR A 205 9.59 16.84 -5.20
CA THR A 205 9.80 15.44 -4.81
C THR A 205 8.92 15.01 -3.62
N ALA A 206 8.81 15.87 -2.61
CA ALA A 206 8.06 15.51 -1.39
C ALA A 206 6.56 15.50 -1.65
N GLN A 207 6.04 16.45 -2.42
CA GLN A 207 4.63 16.50 -2.78
C GLN A 207 4.25 15.35 -3.69
N ASN A 208 5.06 15.07 -4.72
CA ASN A 208 4.80 14.01 -5.68
C ASN A 208 4.77 12.63 -5.02
N ILE A 209 5.78 12.31 -4.18
CA ILE A 209 5.82 11.05 -3.44
C ILE A 209 4.63 10.96 -2.46
N ARG A 210 4.32 12.02 -1.73
CA ARG A 210 3.17 12.03 -0.81
C ARG A 210 1.86 11.77 -1.55
N GLY A 211 1.60 12.51 -2.63
CA GLY A 211 0.36 12.35 -3.42
C GLY A 211 0.25 10.97 -4.06
N GLY A 212 1.36 10.45 -4.60
CA GLY A 212 1.40 9.11 -5.21
C GLY A 212 1.17 7.99 -4.20
N VAL A 213 1.77 8.09 -3.00
CA VAL A 213 1.56 7.14 -1.91
C VAL A 213 0.10 7.21 -1.41
N GLN A 214 -0.46 8.40 -1.24
CA GLN A 214 -1.85 8.57 -0.83
C GLN A 214 -2.84 8.01 -1.87
N TYR A 215 -2.55 8.18 -3.16
CA TYR A 215 -3.36 7.58 -4.22
C TYR A 215 -3.28 6.05 -4.17
N LEU A 216 -2.09 5.50 -4.00
CA LEU A 216 -1.88 4.06 -3.89
C LEU A 216 -2.56 3.47 -2.64
N ASP A 217 -2.49 4.16 -1.49
CA ASP A 217 -3.18 3.79 -0.25
C ASP A 217 -4.70 3.79 -0.43
N TRP A 218 -5.22 4.84 -1.08
CA TRP A 218 -6.63 4.91 -1.42
C TRP A 218 -7.05 3.74 -2.33
N LEU A 219 -6.24 3.38 -3.33
CA LEU A 219 -6.51 2.24 -4.21
C LEU A 219 -6.47 0.91 -3.48
N LEU A 220 -5.51 0.71 -2.56
CA LEU A 220 -5.45 -0.48 -1.71
C LEU A 220 -6.74 -0.60 -0.90
N THR A 221 -7.16 0.47 -0.23
CA THR A 221 -8.42 0.51 0.52
C THR A 221 -9.62 0.24 -0.39
N HIS A 222 -9.64 0.84 -1.59
CA HIS A 222 -10.73 0.74 -2.56
C HIS A 222 -10.91 -0.68 -3.14
N PHE A 223 -9.83 -1.46 -3.19
CA PHE A 223 -9.81 -2.84 -3.69
C PHE A 223 -9.56 -3.88 -2.59
N ASP A 224 -9.92 -3.58 -1.32
CA ASP A 224 -9.84 -4.50 -0.18
C ASP A 224 -8.42 -5.08 0.02
N ASN A 225 -7.40 -4.24 -0.11
CA ASN A 225 -5.97 -4.57 -0.04
C ASN A 225 -5.49 -5.57 -1.13
N ASP A 226 -6.22 -5.69 -2.23
CA ASP A 226 -5.75 -6.43 -3.39
C ASP A 226 -4.73 -5.58 -4.16
N VAL A 227 -3.45 -5.87 -3.97
CA VAL A 227 -2.36 -5.12 -4.57
C VAL A 227 -2.34 -5.21 -6.10
N VAL A 228 -2.78 -6.33 -6.68
CA VAL A 228 -2.84 -6.50 -8.14
C VAL A 228 -3.86 -5.56 -8.76
N LEU A 229 -5.05 -5.46 -8.14
CA LEU A 229 -6.09 -4.52 -8.57
C LEU A 229 -5.71 -3.07 -8.27
N ALA A 230 -5.08 -2.81 -7.13
CA ALA A 230 -4.59 -1.47 -6.79
C ALA A 230 -3.55 -0.97 -7.79
N LEU A 231 -2.58 -1.80 -8.18
CA LEU A 231 -1.60 -1.46 -9.21
C LEU A 231 -2.24 -1.29 -10.60
N ALA A 232 -3.20 -2.13 -10.95
CA ALA A 232 -3.98 -1.95 -12.18
C ALA A 232 -4.76 -0.63 -12.17
N GLY A 233 -5.35 -0.27 -11.02
CA GLY A 233 -6.02 1.01 -10.82
C GLY A 233 -5.07 2.20 -10.85
N TYR A 234 -3.85 2.06 -10.36
CA TYR A 234 -2.84 3.10 -10.42
C TYR A 234 -2.48 3.48 -11.87
N ASN A 235 -2.27 2.46 -12.71
CA ASN A 235 -1.91 2.66 -14.12
C ASN A 235 -3.10 3.03 -15.03
N ALA A 236 -4.24 2.32 -14.89
CA ALA A 236 -5.38 2.47 -15.80
C ALA A 236 -6.51 3.35 -15.25
N GLY A 237 -6.43 3.74 -13.98
CA GLY A 237 -7.51 4.36 -13.23
C GLY A 237 -8.51 3.32 -12.68
N GLU A 238 -9.01 3.56 -11.46
CA GLU A 238 -9.96 2.69 -10.77
C GLU A 238 -11.26 2.47 -11.57
N GLY A 239 -11.68 3.48 -12.32
CA GLY A 239 -12.84 3.39 -13.19
C GLY A 239 -12.67 2.37 -14.32
N ALA A 240 -11.48 2.23 -14.89
CA ALA A 240 -11.19 1.21 -15.90
C ALA A 240 -11.24 -0.20 -15.31
N VAL A 241 -10.68 -0.39 -14.11
CA VAL A 241 -10.74 -1.68 -13.39
C VAL A 241 -12.18 -2.09 -13.13
N ARG A 242 -13.02 -1.16 -12.66
CA ARG A 242 -14.45 -1.44 -12.42
C ARG A 242 -15.21 -1.77 -13.72
N ARG A 243 -15.04 -0.97 -14.78
CA ARG A 243 -15.73 -1.20 -16.06
C ARG A 243 -15.35 -2.52 -16.71
N ASN A 244 -14.13 -3.03 -16.47
CA ASN A 244 -13.66 -4.29 -17.02
C ASN A 244 -13.83 -5.47 -16.05
N ASN A 245 -14.52 -5.25 -14.93
CA ASN A 245 -14.70 -6.25 -13.87
C ASN A 245 -13.37 -6.92 -13.45
N GLY A 246 -12.33 -6.09 -13.30
CA GLY A 246 -10.97 -6.53 -12.96
C GLY A 246 -9.88 -5.80 -13.75
N VAL A 247 -8.71 -6.39 -13.84
CA VAL A 247 -7.57 -5.81 -14.57
C VAL A 247 -7.93 -5.67 -16.05
N PRO A 248 -7.98 -4.43 -16.59
CA PRO A 248 -8.42 -4.21 -17.95
C PRO A 248 -7.48 -4.90 -18.97
N PRO A 249 -7.97 -5.29 -20.17
CA PRO A 249 -7.17 -5.94 -21.19
C PRO A 249 -6.29 -4.96 -21.98
N PHE A 250 -5.75 -3.95 -21.29
CA PHE A 250 -4.80 -3.02 -21.87
C PHE A 250 -3.40 -3.59 -21.74
N ALA A 251 -2.66 -3.69 -22.86
CA ALA A 251 -1.31 -4.26 -22.86
C ALA A 251 -0.40 -3.56 -21.85
N GLU A 252 -0.46 -2.22 -21.78
CA GLU A 252 0.30 -1.43 -20.85
C GLU A 252 0.02 -1.83 -19.39
N THR A 253 -1.25 -1.88 -18.99
CA THR A 253 -1.64 -2.24 -17.63
C THR A 253 -1.30 -3.69 -17.30
N ARG A 254 -1.49 -4.59 -18.28
CA ARG A 254 -1.14 -6.01 -18.15
C ARG A 254 0.36 -6.23 -18.02
N ASP A 255 1.18 -5.34 -18.56
CA ASP A 255 2.64 -5.36 -18.40
C ASP A 255 3.10 -4.62 -17.13
N TYR A 256 2.38 -3.58 -16.73
CA TYR A 256 2.73 -2.75 -15.58
C TYR A 256 2.70 -3.53 -14.26
N VAL A 257 1.60 -4.24 -14.02
CA VAL A 257 1.41 -4.96 -12.74
C VAL A 257 2.54 -5.95 -12.46
N PRO A 258 2.89 -6.91 -13.36
CA PRO A 258 3.99 -7.82 -13.13
C PRO A 258 5.35 -7.11 -13.03
N LYS A 259 5.57 -5.98 -13.74
CA LYS A 259 6.81 -5.18 -13.61
C LYS A 259 6.96 -4.57 -12.23
N VAL A 260 5.89 -3.96 -11.67
CA VAL A 260 5.95 -3.37 -10.32
C VAL A 260 6.14 -4.46 -9.27
N LEU A 261 5.45 -5.59 -9.37
CA LEU A 261 5.61 -6.70 -8.44
C LEU A 261 7.02 -7.31 -8.51
N ALA A 262 7.60 -7.45 -9.71
CA ALA A 262 8.99 -7.90 -9.87
C ALA A 262 9.99 -6.89 -9.26
N ALA A 263 9.74 -5.59 -9.42
CA ALA A 263 10.54 -4.54 -8.80
C ALA A 263 10.41 -4.57 -7.26
N TRP A 264 9.20 -4.81 -6.73
CA TRP A 264 8.97 -4.94 -5.31
C TRP A 264 9.70 -6.15 -4.70
N LEU A 265 9.72 -7.29 -5.40
CA LEU A 265 10.48 -8.47 -4.94
C LEU A 265 11.97 -8.18 -4.76
N VAL A 266 12.54 -7.26 -5.55
CA VAL A 266 13.92 -6.80 -5.37
C VAL A 266 14.00 -5.72 -4.29
N ALA A 267 13.12 -4.73 -4.32
CA ALA A 267 13.10 -3.57 -3.41
C ALA A 267 12.99 -3.98 -1.94
N ARG A 268 12.18 -5.02 -1.63
CA ARG A 268 12.02 -5.53 -0.27
C ARG A 268 13.34 -6.02 0.36
N GLY A 269 14.31 -6.42 -0.47
CA GLY A 269 15.66 -6.81 -0.03
C GLY A 269 16.47 -5.65 0.55
N LEU A 270 16.10 -4.40 0.28
CA LEU A 270 16.71 -3.21 0.87
C LEU A 270 16.18 -2.89 2.27
N CYS A 271 15.13 -3.56 2.73
CA CYS A 271 14.52 -3.31 4.04
C CYS A 271 15.33 -3.96 5.17
N ALA A 272 15.37 -3.33 6.33
CA ALA A 272 16.02 -3.87 7.55
C ALA A 272 15.38 -5.21 7.98
N THR A 273 14.05 -5.26 7.93
CA THR A 273 13.26 -6.47 8.01
C THR A 273 12.59 -6.65 6.65
N VAL A 274 12.80 -7.80 6.02
CA VAL A 274 12.25 -8.06 4.69
C VAL A 274 10.74 -8.22 4.80
N PRO A 275 9.92 -7.35 4.16
CA PRO A 275 8.48 -7.47 4.22
C PRO A 275 7.99 -8.71 3.43
N GLU A 276 6.95 -9.35 3.93
CA GLU A 276 6.29 -10.47 3.25
C GLU A 276 5.17 -9.97 2.32
N LEU A 277 4.48 -8.91 2.74
CA LEU A 277 3.39 -8.27 1.99
C LEU A 277 3.77 -6.86 1.53
N PRO A 278 3.19 -6.37 0.43
CA PRO A 278 3.38 -5.00 -0.05
C PRO A 278 2.84 -3.91 0.90
N THR A 279 2.13 -4.32 1.95
CA THR A 279 1.59 -3.47 3.02
C THR A 279 2.44 -3.49 4.29
N ASP A 280 3.44 -4.38 4.39
CA ASP A 280 4.27 -4.49 5.58
C ASP A 280 5.26 -3.34 5.67
N GLY A 281 5.59 -2.94 6.90
CA GLY A 281 6.56 -1.88 7.16
C GLY A 281 7.95 -2.19 6.60
N CYS A 282 8.64 -1.16 6.16
CA CYS A 282 10.01 -1.24 5.64
C CYS A 282 10.81 0.00 6.04
N VAL A 283 11.98 -0.21 6.61
CA VAL A 283 12.98 0.84 6.79
C VAL A 283 14.19 0.43 5.94
N PHE A 284 14.58 1.27 4.99
CA PHE A 284 15.69 0.96 4.10
C PHE A 284 17.03 0.92 4.83
N LYS A 285 17.82 -0.13 4.59
CA LYS A 285 19.25 -0.19 4.91
C LYS A 285 20.01 0.55 3.81
N ILE A 286 20.03 1.86 3.87
CA ILE A 286 20.84 2.66 2.97
C ILE A 286 22.24 2.66 3.58
N GLY A 287 23.20 1.93 2.98
CA GLY A 287 24.59 2.00 3.40
C GLY A 287 25.06 3.44 3.29
N GLN A 288 25.61 3.98 4.38
CA GLN A 288 26.41 5.20 4.26
C GLN A 288 27.52 4.87 3.28
N ALA A 289 27.52 5.58 2.14
CA ALA A 289 28.70 5.59 1.28
C ALA A 289 29.84 6.12 2.16
N GLY A 290 30.77 5.23 2.52
CA GLY A 290 31.97 5.57 3.26
C GLY A 290 32.91 6.40 2.41
#